data_e4f3421704e2b2839db68304b535c229
#
_entry.id   e4f3421704e2b2839db68304b535c229
#
_cell.length_a   1.000
_cell.length_b   1.000
_cell.length_c   1.000
_cell.angle_alpha   90.00
_cell.angle_beta   90.00
_cell.angle_gamma   90.00
#
_symmetry.space_group_name_H-M   'P 1'
#
loop_
_entity.id
_entity.type
_entity.pdbx_description
1 polymer ?
#
loop_
_entity_poly.entity_id
_entity_poly.type
_entity_poly.pdbx_seq_one_letter_code
_entity_poly.pdbx_strand_id
1 'polypeptide(L)'
;MVGKCCDFVIFAIGSAAVVVCCSSVLFNPHNAECMVTLKIRKHTVKIYDSIDELPIVRFHKYQKYLLIDSGIGGTIAQLDQRLEKTRRFLIAGKPEQAQRELENMRQCVYMIQQEMSPRHLSFAALVAELDGKERTDLSDAALMKLLNEINDITEKELTDQLDSVKKKIDAELVLYFPGLFNDSQVKEYYGLLRQRTKAILDNIARGAAIPDATKDVSELTTKLITYSNPQVFTGSESAEIQFEREFENLCLLLAGELNVSPKEFTVMEFYNAFIFLQEKAKSREKAQKRSK
;
A
#
# COMPACT_ATOMS: atom_id res chain seq x y z
N MET A 1 17.13 4.71 44.99
CA MET A 1 17.02 5.96 44.19
C MET A 1 18.13 5.92 43.15
N VAL A 2 17.83 5.49 41.96
CA VAL A 2 18.72 5.67 40.80
C VAL A 2 17.81 5.98 39.63
N GLY A 3 17.88 7.25 39.21
CA GLY A 3 17.17 7.71 38.02
C GLY A 3 17.80 7.11 36.76
N LYS A 4 17.01 6.49 35.90
CA LYS A 4 17.43 6.11 34.56
C LYS A 4 17.05 7.19 33.58
N CYS A 5 18.07 7.70 32.92
CA CYS A 5 18.00 8.62 31.80
C CYS A 5 17.18 8.02 30.66
N CYS A 6 16.28 8.81 30.11
CA CYS A 6 15.67 8.55 28.82
C CYS A 6 16.71 8.79 27.72
N ASP A 7 17.08 7.76 26.97
CA ASP A 7 17.90 7.90 25.79
C ASP A 7 17.05 8.48 24.65
N PHE A 8 17.35 9.73 24.28
CA PHE A 8 16.77 10.36 23.09
C PHE A 8 17.61 9.97 21.89
N VAL A 9 17.01 9.24 20.96
CA VAL A 9 17.60 9.03 19.64
C VAL A 9 17.04 10.10 18.71
N ILE A 10 17.90 11.06 18.35
CA ILE A 10 17.55 12.13 17.41
C ILE A 10 17.91 11.65 16.01
N PHE A 11 16.91 11.39 15.17
CA PHE A 11 17.11 11.24 13.75
C PHE A 11 16.87 12.59 13.05
N ALA A 12 17.94 13.18 12.56
CA ALA A 12 17.87 14.38 11.72
C ALA A 12 17.58 13.98 10.26
N ILE A 13 16.34 14.09 9.84
CA ILE A 13 15.97 14.06 8.43
C ILE A 13 15.40 15.42 8.09
N GLY A 14 16.15 16.18 7.31
CA GLY A 14 15.83 17.43 6.64
C GLY A 14 14.68 18.26 7.19
N SER A 15 15.01 19.31 7.98
CA SER A 15 14.21 20.52 8.23
C SER A 15 12.82 20.40 8.87
N ALA A 16 12.53 19.33 9.62
CA ALA A 16 11.47 19.33 10.63
C ALA A 16 11.86 18.34 11.72
N ALA A 17 12.18 18.83 12.91
CA ALA A 17 12.41 17.99 14.08
C ALA A 17 11.07 17.39 14.54
N VAL A 18 10.84 16.13 14.27
CA VAL A 18 9.75 15.39 14.88
C VAL A 18 10.28 14.79 16.17
N VAL A 19 9.90 15.36 17.30
CA VAL A 19 10.16 14.79 18.62
C VAL A 19 9.17 13.63 18.81
N VAL A 20 9.65 12.41 18.63
CA VAL A 20 8.90 11.21 19.03
C VAL A 20 9.17 10.98 20.50
N CYS A 21 8.19 11.29 21.34
CA CYS A 21 8.21 10.97 22.75
C CYS A 21 7.93 9.46 22.89
N CYS A 22 8.98 8.65 23.03
CA CYS A 22 8.82 7.24 23.44
C CYS A 22 8.40 7.22 24.91
N SER A 23 7.11 7.22 25.18
CA SER A 23 6.60 6.77 26.48
C SER A 23 6.95 5.30 26.62
N SER A 24 7.84 4.99 27.56
CA SER A 24 8.19 3.62 27.96
C SER A 24 6.95 2.92 28.49
N VAL A 25 6.18 2.30 27.62
CA VAL A 25 5.20 1.29 28.01
C VAL A 25 6.01 0.05 28.38
N LEU A 26 6.01 -0.28 29.67
CA LEU A 26 6.51 -1.55 30.18
C LEU A 26 5.78 -2.67 29.42
N PHE A 27 6.50 -3.35 28.57
CA PHE A 27 6.02 -4.50 27.81
C PHE A 27 5.69 -5.60 28.84
N ASN A 28 4.41 -5.84 29.05
CA ASN A 28 3.93 -6.99 29.78
C ASN A 28 3.54 -8.05 28.73
N PRO A 29 4.32 -9.14 28.55
CA PRO A 29 4.18 -10.04 27.39
C PRO A 29 2.92 -10.91 27.39
N HIS A 30 2.00 -10.73 28.34
CA HIS A 30 0.85 -11.62 28.52
C HIS A 30 -0.54 -10.99 28.36
N ASN A 31 -0.66 -9.69 27.98
CA ASN A 31 -1.99 -9.05 27.77
C ASN A 31 -1.95 -7.84 26.81
N ALA A 32 -1.18 -7.86 25.76
CA ALA A 32 -1.30 -6.86 24.71
C ALA A 32 -2.31 -7.36 23.66
N GLU A 33 -3.57 -6.94 23.77
CA GLU A 33 -4.45 -6.93 22.61
C GLU A 33 -3.85 -5.95 21.58
N CYS A 34 -3.04 -6.46 20.65
CA CYS A 34 -2.37 -5.65 19.63
C CYS A 34 -3.31 -5.26 18.47
N MET A 35 -4.59 -5.61 18.55
CA MET A 35 -5.62 -5.16 17.62
C MET A 35 -6.27 -3.88 18.11
N VAL A 36 -6.43 -2.91 17.21
CA VAL A 36 -7.19 -1.68 17.52
C VAL A 36 -8.68 -1.97 17.52
N THR A 37 -9.33 -1.60 18.63
CA THR A 37 -10.77 -1.67 18.75
C THR A 37 -11.38 -0.31 18.39
N LEU A 38 -12.15 -0.27 17.33
CA LEU A 38 -12.89 0.89 16.88
C LEU A 38 -14.37 0.77 17.29
N LYS A 39 -14.93 1.85 17.79
CA LYS A 39 -16.39 1.97 17.96
C LYS A 39 -16.96 2.77 16.79
N ILE A 40 -17.62 2.08 15.89
CA ILE A 40 -18.31 2.69 14.75
C ILE A 40 -19.78 2.68 15.07
N ARG A 41 -20.28 3.80 15.63
CA ARG A 41 -21.66 3.96 16.14
C ARG A 41 -22.07 2.82 17.09
N LYS A 42 -22.92 1.88 16.61
CA LYS A 42 -23.41 0.72 17.39
C LYS A 42 -22.50 -0.51 17.30
N HIS A 43 -21.54 -0.50 16.38
CA HIS A 43 -20.68 -1.65 16.12
C HIS A 43 -19.32 -1.51 16.81
N THR A 44 -18.81 -2.63 17.29
CA THR A 44 -17.44 -2.78 17.78
C THR A 44 -16.65 -3.56 16.75
N VAL A 45 -15.64 -2.90 16.15
CA VAL A 45 -14.80 -3.47 15.10
C VAL A 45 -13.39 -3.61 15.63
N LYS A 46 -12.83 -4.83 15.60
CA LYS A 46 -11.40 -5.05 15.84
C LYS A 46 -10.68 -5.17 14.51
N ILE A 47 -9.59 -4.43 14.34
CA ILE A 47 -8.78 -4.42 13.13
C ILE A 47 -7.32 -4.74 13.46
N TYR A 48 -6.66 -5.45 12.53
CA TYR A 48 -5.22 -5.62 12.58
C TYR A 48 -4.52 -4.31 12.22
N ASP A 49 -3.59 -3.86 13.05
CA ASP A 49 -2.84 -2.63 12.82
C ASP A 49 -1.31 -2.81 12.93
N SER A 50 -0.84 -4.04 13.22
CA SER A 50 0.58 -4.40 13.30
C SER A 50 0.91 -5.62 12.45
N ILE A 51 2.11 -5.64 11.86
CA ILE A 51 2.61 -6.74 11.03
C ILE A 51 2.90 -8.01 11.84
N ASP A 52 3.04 -7.90 13.17
CA ASP A 52 3.27 -9.04 14.05
C ASP A 52 2.06 -9.98 14.16
N GLU A 53 0.86 -9.44 14.02
CA GLU A 53 -0.39 -10.20 14.17
C GLU A 53 -1.20 -10.31 12.88
N LEU A 54 -0.97 -9.40 11.93
CA LEU A 54 -1.68 -9.38 10.66
C LEU A 54 -1.35 -10.62 9.84
N PRO A 55 -2.31 -11.54 9.58
CA PRO A 55 -2.08 -12.71 8.74
C PRO A 55 -1.67 -12.30 7.33
N ILE A 56 -0.68 -12.99 6.75
CA ILE A 56 -0.14 -12.66 5.43
C ILE A 56 -1.20 -12.68 4.32
N VAL A 57 -2.16 -13.59 4.38
CA VAL A 57 -3.27 -13.65 3.40
C VAL A 57 -4.18 -12.44 3.47
N ARG A 58 -4.41 -11.88 4.67
CA ARG A 58 -5.17 -10.63 4.85
C ARG A 58 -4.38 -9.43 4.34
N PHE A 59 -3.10 -9.38 4.66
CA PHE A 59 -2.20 -8.34 4.17
C PHE A 59 -2.11 -8.35 2.66
N HIS A 60 -1.99 -9.53 2.03
CA HIS A 60 -2.00 -9.68 0.58
C HIS A 60 -3.31 -9.14 -0.02
N LYS A 61 -4.45 -9.51 0.55
CA LYS A 61 -5.77 -9.04 0.11
C LYS A 61 -5.92 -7.52 0.30
N TYR A 62 -5.48 -6.99 1.44
CA TYR A 62 -5.41 -5.56 1.73
C TYR A 62 -4.55 -4.81 0.70
N GLN A 63 -3.36 -5.32 0.40
CA GLN A 63 -2.48 -4.73 -0.61
C GLN A 63 -3.08 -4.79 -2.01
N LYS A 64 -3.74 -5.89 -2.39
CA LYS A 64 -4.45 -6.01 -3.67
C LYS A 64 -5.39 -4.82 -3.87
N TYR A 65 -6.28 -4.58 -2.92
CA TYR A 65 -7.24 -3.47 -3.03
C TYR A 65 -6.55 -2.11 -3.02
N LEU A 66 -5.55 -1.94 -2.16
CA LEU A 66 -4.88 -0.65 -1.99
C LEU A 66 -3.97 -0.28 -3.17
N LEU A 67 -3.27 -1.24 -3.76
CA LEU A 67 -2.25 -1.01 -4.79
C LEU A 67 -2.77 -1.29 -6.20
N ILE A 68 -3.57 -2.35 -6.37
CA ILE A 68 -4.05 -2.78 -7.68
C ILE A 68 -5.41 -2.16 -7.98
N ASP A 69 -6.41 -2.47 -7.17
CA ASP A 69 -7.80 -2.08 -7.45
C ASP A 69 -8.02 -0.57 -7.29
N SER A 70 -7.32 0.09 -6.32
CA SER A 70 -7.34 1.55 -6.23
C SER A 70 -6.71 2.22 -7.46
N GLY A 71 -5.77 1.54 -8.11
CA GLY A 71 -5.20 1.95 -9.39
C GLY A 71 -6.23 1.93 -10.54
N ILE A 72 -7.25 1.07 -10.48
CA ILE A 72 -8.36 1.05 -11.44
C ILE A 72 -9.22 2.29 -11.25
N GLY A 73 -9.55 2.63 -10.01
CA GLY A 73 -10.44 3.71 -9.64
C GLY A 73 -11.91 3.28 -9.68
N GLY A 74 -12.73 3.88 -8.82
CA GLY A 74 -14.16 3.59 -8.68
C GLY A 74 -15.04 4.84 -8.64
N THR A 75 -14.54 6.00 -9.07
CA THR A 75 -15.27 7.27 -9.08
C THR A 75 -15.22 7.97 -10.41
N ILE A 76 -16.21 8.82 -10.70
CA ILE A 76 -16.25 9.65 -11.92
C ILE A 76 -15.02 10.57 -11.99
N ALA A 77 -14.59 11.14 -10.87
CA ALA A 77 -13.40 11.99 -10.83
C ALA A 77 -12.12 11.21 -11.22
N GLN A 78 -12.00 9.94 -10.83
CA GLN A 78 -10.89 9.08 -11.24
C GLN A 78 -10.99 8.69 -12.73
N LEU A 79 -12.19 8.51 -13.25
CA LEU A 79 -12.41 8.30 -14.68
C LEU A 79 -11.96 9.51 -15.52
N ASP A 80 -12.28 10.73 -15.08
CA ASP A 80 -11.83 11.96 -15.72
C ASP A 80 -10.30 12.11 -15.67
N GLN A 81 -9.68 11.76 -14.56
CA GLN A 81 -8.21 11.74 -14.45
C GLN A 81 -7.56 10.76 -15.44
N ARG A 82 -8.17 9.58 -15.67
CA ARG A 82 -7.71 8.61 -16.67
C ARG A 82 -7.86 9.14 -18.09
N LEU A 83 -8.97 9.82 -18.39
CA LEU A 83 -9.20 10.45 -19.67
C LEU A 83 -8.11 11.50 -19.97
N GLU A 84 -7.81 12.36 -19.00
CA GLU A 84 -6.75 13.35 -19.13
C GLU A 84 -5.37 12.71 -19.28
N LYS A 85 -5.09 11.60 -18.57
CA LYS A 85 -3.86 10.83 -18.72
C LYS A 85 -3.74 10.22 -20.11
N THR A 86 -4.83 9.66 -20.65
CA THR A 86 -4.89 9.15 -22.03
C THR A 86 -4.56 10.24 -23.03
N ARG A 87 -5.16 11.43 -22.89
CA ARG A 87 -4.88 12.59 -23.74
C ARG A 87 -3.40 12.98 -23.69
N ARG A 88 -2.79 12.98 -22.51
CA ARG A 88 -1.35 13.29 -22.34
C ARG A 88 -0.44 12.26 -23.01
N PHE A 89 -0.77 10.98 -22.96
CA PHE A 89 -0.02 9.94 -23.67
C PHE A 89 -0.09 10.14 -25.20
N LEU A 90 -1.25 10.50 -25.74
CA LEU A 90 -1.40 10.80 -27.17
C LEU A 90 -0.55 12.00 -27.57
N ILE A 91 -0.57 13.10 -26.80
CA ILE A 91 0.25 14.29 -27.05
C ILE A 91 1.75 13.96 -26.97
N ALA A 92 2.14 13.08 -26.06
CA ALA A 92 3.53 12.63 -25.89
C ALA A 92 3.98 11.61 -26.94
N GLY A 93 3.15 11.25 -27.94
CA GLY A 93 3.46 10.28 -28.97
C GLY A 93 3.56 8.84 -28.46
N LYS A 94 2.81 8.50 -27.40
CA LYS A 94 2.80 7.17 -26.74
C LYS A 94 1.43 6.47 -26.94
N PRO A 95 1.09 6.05 -28.18
CA PRO A 95 -0.25 5.50 -28.47
C PRO A 95 -0.53 4.19 -27.73
N GLU A 96 0.47 3.33 -27.52
CA GLU A 96 0.29 2.07 -26.80
C GLU A 96 -0.11 2.29 -25.34
N GLN A 97 0.52 3.26 -24.66
CA GLN A 97 0.14 3.62 -23.29
C GLN A 97 -1.26 4.25 -23.24
N ALA A 98 -1.62 5.05 -24.25
CA ALA A 98 -2.96 5.61 -24.36
C ALA A 98 -4.00 4.49 -24.55
N GLN A 99 -3.72 3.49 -25.37
CA GLN A 99 -4.60 2.33 -25.55
C GLN A 99 -4.80 1.55 -24.25
N ARG A 100 -3.73 1.29 -23.51
CA ARG A 100 -3.82 0.62 -22.17
C ARG A 100 -4.70 1.42 -21.22
N GLU A 101 -4.56 2.75 -21.17
CA GLU A 101 -5.42 3.58 -20.32
C GLU A 101 -6.88 3.57 -20.76
N LEU A 102 -7.19 3.46 -22.05
CA LEU A 102 -8.56 3.30 -22.55
C LEU A 102 -9.17 1.96 -22.08
N GLU A 103 -8.40 0.88 -22.08
CA GLU A 103 -8.83 -0.41 -21.54
C GLU A 103 -9.05 -0.33 -20.02
N ASN A 104 -8.15 0.34 -19.28
CA ASN A 104 -8.30 0.59 -17.87
C ASN A 104 -9.53 1.45 -17.53
N MET A 105 -9.91 2.40 -18.41
CA MET A 105 -11.14 3.20 -18.26
C MET A 105 -12.38 2.31 -18.29
N ARG A 106 -12.43 1.27 -19.13
CA ARG A 106 -13.55 0.32 -19.17
C ARG A 106 -13.70 -0.39 -17.82
N GLN A 107 -12.58 -0.80 -17.22
CA GLN A 107 -12.59 -1.42 -15.88
C GLN A 107 -13.02 -0.43 -14.79
N CYS A 108 -12.59 0.83 -14.88
CA CYS A 108 -13.05 1.90 -13.99
C CYS A 108 -14.57 2.09 -14.06
N VAL A 109 -15.15 2.12 -15.28
CA VAL A 109 -16.60 2.19 -15.46
C VAL A 109 -17.31 0.99 -14.81
N TYR A 110 -16.76 -0.22 -14.97
CA TYR A 110 -17.30 -1.41 -14.31
C TYR A 110 -17.31 -1.26 -12.78
N MET A 111 -16.20 -0.80 -12.19
CA MET A 111 -16.11 -0.57 -10.74
C MET A 111 -17.15 0.45 -10.25
N ILE A 112 -17.36 1.54 -11.01
CA ILE A 112 -18.39 2.55 -10.72
C ILE A 112 -19.79 1.93 -10.77
N GLN A 113 -20.09 1.12 -11.79
CA GLN A 113 -21.40 0.48 -11.96
C GLN A 113 -21.69 -0.55 -10.85
N GLN A 114 -20.66 -1.20 -10.32
CA GLN A 114 -20.79 -2.16 -9.21
C GLN A 114 -20.72 -1.49 -7.83
N GLU A 115 -20.61 -0.16 -7.76
CA GLU A 115 -20.45 0.60 -6.52
C GLU A 115 -19.28 0.09 -5.65
N MET A 116 -18.26 -0.50 -6.28
CA MET A 116 -17.11 -1.04 -5.59
C MET A 116 -16.13 0.06 -5.20
N SER A 117 -15.84 0.18 -3.92
CA SER A 117 -14.79 1.07 -3.41
C SER A 117 -13.58 0.25 -2.95
N PRO A 118 -12.46 0.29 -3.67
CA PRO A 118 -11.24 -0.42 -3.27
C PRO A 118 -10.75 -0.04 -1.86
N ARG A 119 -10.90 1.22 -1.45
CA ARG A 119 -10.54 1.67 -0.10
C ARG A 119 -11.42 1.03 0.98
N HIS A 120 -12.72 0.94 0.76
CA HIS A 120 -13.63 0.26 1.67
C HIS A 120 -13.29 -1.23 1.77
N LEU A 121 -12.99 -1.89 0.65
CA LEU A 121 -12.59 -3.30 0.63
C LEU A 121 -11.23 -3.53 1.31
N SER A 122 -10.27 -2.61 1.16
CA SER A 122 -8.98 -2.71 1.87
C SER A 122 -9.17 -2.59 3.39
N PHE A 123 -10.03 -1.67 3.85
CA PHE A 123 -10.40 -1.60 5.26
C PHE A 123 -11.04 -2.91 5.75
N ALA A 124 -12.03 -3.43 5.01
CA ALA A 124 -12.72 -4.66 5.35
C ALA A 124 -11.78 -5.87 5.46
N ALA A 125 -10.74 -5.94 4.61
CA ALA A 125 -9.72 -6.98 4.67
C ALA A 125 -8.92 -6.97 5.99
N LEU A 126 -8.76 -5.81 6.63
CA LEU A 126 -8.08 -5.67 7.92
C LEU A 126 -8.97 -6.00 9.13
N VAL A 127 -10.30 -6.09 8.95
CA VAL A 127 -11.23 -6.38 10.05
C VAL A 127 -11.06 -7.82 10.51
N ALA A 128 -10.63 -8.00 11.76
CA ALA A 128 -10.52 -9.29 12.41
C ALA A 128 -11.86 -9.76 12.96
N GLU A 129 -12.60 -8.84 13.62
CA GLU A 129 -13.80 -9.16 14.37
C GLU A 129 -14.82 -8.02 14.24
N LEU A 130 -16.10 -8.35 14.11
CA LEU A 130 -17.20 -7.42 14.17
C LEU A 130 -18.23 -7.89 15.21
N ASP A 131 -18.50 -7.06 16.23
CA ASP A 131 -19.44 -7.34 17.31
C ASP A 131 -19.22 -8.69 18.00
N GLY A 132 -17.95 -9.02 18.28
CA GLY A 132 -17.53 -10.28 18.90
C GLY A 132 -17.55 -11.50 17.97
N LYS A 133 -17.75 -11.31 16.67
CA LYS A 133 -17.72 -12.38 15.67
C LYS A 133 -16.48 -12.26 14.79
N GLU A 134 -15.66 -13.27 14.81
CA GLU A 134 -14.48 -13.38 13.96
C GLU A 134 -14.88 -13.43 12.47
N ARG A 135 -14.09 -12.78 11.62
CA ARG A 135 -14.28 -12.67 10.16
C ARG A 135 -13.12 -13.35 9.44
N THR A 136 -13.29 -14.61 9.09
CA THR A 136 -12.25 -15.44 8.45
C THR A 136 -12.38 -15.47 6.92
N ASP A 137 -13.61 -15.31 6.39
CA ASP A 137 -13.84 -15.29 4.94
C ASP A 137 -13.42 -13.97 4.32
N LEU A 138 -12.43 -14.02 3.42
CA LEU A 138 -11.85 -12.88 2.69
C LEU A 138 -12.33 -12.81 1.24
N SER A 139 -13.38 -13.54 0.86
CA SER A 139 -13.98 -13.39 -0.45
C SER A 139 -14.57 -12.00 -0.64
N ASP A 140 -14.55 -11.48 -1.87
CA ASP A 140 -15.09 -10.15 -2.17
C ASP A 140 -16.55 -10.02 -1.71
N ALA A 141 -17.35 -11.09 -1.86
CA ALA A 141 -18.74 -11.13 -1.41
C ALA A 141 -18.87 -11.00 0.12
N ALA A 142 -17.97 -11.66 0.90
CA ALA A 142 -17.97 -11.59 2.34
C ALA A 142 -17.53 -10.21 2.83
N LEU A 143 -16.53 -9.60 2.18
CA LEU A 143 -16.05 -8.25 2.49
C LEU A 143 -17.12 -7.18 2.15
N MET A 144 -17.79 -7.30 1.02
CA MET A 144 -18.92 -6.42 0.67
C MET A 144 -20.07 -6.56 1.68
N LYS A 145 -20.39 -7.79 2.10
CA LYS A 145 -21.40 -8.02 3.14
C LYS A 145 -21.00 -7.37 4.46
N LEU A 146 -19.74 -7.48 4.89
CA LEU A 146 -19.23 -6.82 6.09
C LEU A 146 -19.38 -5.30 5.99
N LEU A 147 -19.04 -4.69 4.86
CA LEU A 147 -19.21 -3.25 4.62
C LEU A 147 -20.69 -2.84 4.71
N ASN A 148 -21.60 -3.64 4.18
CA ASN A 148 -23.04 -3.38 4.27
C ASN A 148 -23.56 -3.52 5.72
N GLU A 149 -22.96 -4.38 6.55
CA GLU A 149 -23.26 -4.45 7.98
C GLU A 149 -22.80 -3.18 8.72
N ILE A 150 -21.70 -2.56 8.28
CA ILE A 150 -21.12 -1.32 8.86
C ILE A 150 -21.52 -0.08 8.02
N ASN A 151 -22.61 -0.12 7.28
CA ASN A 151 -23.01 0.92 6.32
C ASN A 151 -23.16 2.33 6.90
N ASP A 152 -23.17 2.46 8.22
CA ASP A 152 -23.25 3.71 8.95
C ASP A 152 -21.92 4.49 9.04
N ILE A 153 -20.79 3.92 8.62
CA ILE A 153 -19.50 4.61 8.64
C ILE A 153 -19.44 5.63 7.51
N THR A 154 -19.03 6.85 7.83
CA THR A 154 -18.80 7.84 6.79
C THR A 154 -17.52 7.55 6.03
N GLU A 155 -17.46 7.91 4.74
CA GLU A 155 -16.25 7.75 3.91
C GLU A 155 -15.01 8.42 4.54
N LYS A 156 -15.23 9.56 5.20
CA LYS A 156 -14.16 10.29 5.90
C LYS A 156 -13.63 9.50 7.10
N GLU A 157 -14.50 9.02 7.98
CA GLU A 157 -14.11 8.25 9.17
C GLU A 157 -13.33 6.98 8.75
N LEU A 158 -13.83 6.27 7.73
CA LEU A 158 -13.18 5.08 7.20
C LEU A 158 -11.79 5.41 6.62
N THR A 159 -11.68 6.49 5.84
CA THR A 159 -10.42 6.93 5.25
C THR A 159 -9.41 7.32 6.34
N ASP A 160 -9.82 8.09 7.34
CA ASP A 160 -8.95 8.52 8.44
C ASP A 160 -8.40 7.30 9.22
N GLN A 161 -9.25 6.29 9.50
CA GLN A 161 -8.84 5.06 10.16
C GLN A 161 -7.88 4.22 9.29
N LEU A 162 -8.23 4.04 8.03
CA LEU A 162 -7.39 3.29 7.08
C LEU A 162 -6.02 3.95 6.92
N ASP A 163 -5.96 5.28 6.80
CA ASP A 163 -4.71 6.02 6.66
C ASP A 163 -3.84 5.92 7.93
N SER A 164 -4.46 5.88 9.11
CA SER A 164 -3.74 5.68 10.37
C SER A 164 -3.09 4.28 10.44
N VAL A 165 -3.88 3.24 10.17
CA VAL A 165 -3.41 1.85 10.16
C VAL A 165 -2.35 1.65 9.08
N LYS A 166 -2.59 2.19 7.88
CA LYS A 166 -1.62 2.13 6.77
C LYS A 166 -0.28 2.74 7.17
N LYS A 167 -0.28 3.93 7.78
CA LYS A 167 0.98 4.60 8.21
C LYS A 167 1.74 3.73 9.22
N LYS A 168 1.05 3.06 10.14
CA LYS A 168 1.67 2.19 11.12
C LYS A 168 2.29 0.95 10.46
N ILE A 169 1.52 0.24 9.63
CA ILE A 169 1.99 -0.93 8.88
C ILE A 169 3.19 -0.56 7.99
N ASP A 170 3.10 0.53 7.23
CA ASP A 170 4.18 0.98 6.34
C ASP A 170 5.45 1.33 7.14
N ALA A 171 5.30 1.99 8.30
CA ALA A 171 6.43 2.31 9.18
C ALA A 171 7.11 1.06 9.75
N GLU A 172 6.33 0.08 10.18
CA GLU A 172 6.84 -1.21 10.67
C GLU A 172 7.55 -1.99 9.55
N LEU A 173 6.96 -2.06 8.33
CA LEU A 173 7.59 -2.72 7.18
C LEU A 173 8.94 -2.08 6.81
N VAL A 174 9.03 -0.75 6.79
CA VAL A 174 10.30 -0.05 6.53
C VAL A 174 11.30 -0.24 7.65
N LEU A 175 10.84 -0.28 8.91
CA LEU A 175 11.69 -0.46 10.08
C LEU A 175 12.32 -1.86 10.13
N TYR A 176 11.50 -2.91 9.96
CA TYR A 176 11.96 -4.30 10.07
C TYR A 176 12.55 -4.83 8.76
N PHE A 177 12.08 -4.35 7.61
CA PHE A 177 12.47 -4.86 6.29
C PHE A 177 12.93 -3.74 5.34
N PRO A 178 13.92 -2.89 5.73
CA PRO A 178 14.33 -1.73 4.93
C PRO A 178 14.86 -2.11 3.54
N GLY A 179 15.43 -3.31 3.39
CA GLY A 179 15.94 -3.81 2.11
C GLY A 179 14.85 -4.17 1.10
N LEU A 180 13.62 -4.41 1.56
CA LEU A 180 12.47 -4.78 0.71
C LEU A 180 11.55 -3.60 0.42
N PHE A 181 11.38 -2.69 1.39
CA PHE A 181 10.37 -1.62 1.34
C PHE A 181 10.94 -0.20 1.19
N ASN A 182 12.26 -0.06 1.04
CA ASN A 182 12.92 1.24 0.86
C ASN A 182 13.44 1.41 -0.57
N ASP A 183 12.53 1.45 -1.54
CA ASP A 183 12.87 1.51 -2.96
C ASP A 183 13.38 2.91 -3.39
N SER A 184 14.53 2.95 -4.10
CA SER A 184 15.11 4.16 -4.65
C SER A 184 14.24 4.79 -5.76
N GLN A 185 13.54 3.98 -6.56
CA GLN A 185 12.65 4.46 -7.62
C GLN A 185 11.44 5.18 -7.06
N VAL A 186 10.88 4.70 -5.95
CA VAL A 186 9.80 5.37 -5.22
C VAL A 186 10.25 6.73 -4.70
N LYS A 187 11.48 6.84 -4.18
CA LYS A 187 12.04 8.13 -3.74
C LYS A 187 12.20 9.11 -4.90
N GLU A 188 12.65 8.66 -6.05
CA GLU A 188 12.83 9.50 -7.24
C GLU A 188 11.47 9.97 -7.77
N TYR A 189 10.48 9.10 -7.85
CA TYR A 189 9.11 9.44 -8.22
C TYR A 189 8.52 10.52 -7.29
N TYR A 190 8.62 10.32 -5.96
CA TYR A 190 8.15 11.33 -5.00
C TYR A 190 8.97 12.62 -5.04
N GLY A 191 10.26 12.53 -5.36
CA GLY A 191 11.12 13.69 -5.62
C GLY A 191 10.61 14.55 -6.78
N LEU A 192 10.26 13.92 -7.89
CA LEU A 192 9.66 14.58 -9.06
C LEU A 192 8.26 15.14 -8.75
N LEU A 193 7.44 14.41 -8.00
CA LEU A 193 6.11 14.87 -7.59
C LEU A 193 6.22 16.13 -6.72
N ARG A 194 7.15 16.15 -5.77
CA ARG A 194 7.43 17.33 -4.92
C ARG A 194 7.90 18.52 -5.75
N GLN A 195 8.81 18.32 -6.72
CA GLN A 195 9.28 19.38 -7.63
C GLN A 195 8.13 19.96 -8.44
N ARG A 196 7.25 19.08 -9.00
CA ARG A 196 6.07 19.52 -9.75
C ARG A 196 5.12 20.36 -8.88
N THR A 197 4.82 19.90 -7.67
CA THR A 197 3.95 20.63 -6.75
C THR A 197 4.54 21.99 -6.40
N LYS A 198 5.86 22.07 -6.14
CA LYS A 198 6.55 23.32 -5.89
C LYS A 198 6.45 24.27 -7.09
N ALA A 199 6.69 23.77 -8.31
CA ALA A 199 6.59 24.60 -9.52
C ALA A 199 5.17 25.17 -9.70
N ILE A 200 4.12 24.39 -9.43
CA ILE A 200 2.73 24.87 -9.44
C ILE A 200 2.53 26.00 -8.43
N LEU A 201 2.97 25.82 -7.19
CA LEU A 201 2.86 26.85 -6.14
C LEU A 201 3.63 28.13 -6.48
N ASP A 202 4.84 28.00 -7.03
CA ASP A 202 5.65 29.14 -7.50
C ASP A 202 4.94 29.87 -8.66
N ASN A 203 4.27 29.16 -9.56
CA ASN A 203 3.52 29.76 -10.64
C ASN A 203 2.24 30.49 -10.16
N ILE A 204 1.55 29.93 -9.18
CA ILE A 204 0.44 30.60 -8.48
C ILE A 204 0.92 31.91 -7.84
N ALA A 205 2.04 31.86 -7.14
CA ALA A 205 2.63 33.02 -6.48
C ALA A 205 3.05 34.13 -7.48
N ARG A 206 3.44 33.77 -8.70
CA ARG A 206 3.76 34.68 -9.79
C ARG A 206 2.54 35.17 -10.57
N GLY A 207 1.33 34.75 -10.21
CA GLY A 207 0.09 35.17 -10.86
C GLY A 207 -0.15 34.53 -12.22
N ALA A 208 0.39 33.35 -12.48
CA ALA A 208 0.15 32.62 -13.73
C ALA A 208 -1.35 32.29 -13.91
N ALA A 209 -1.92 32.62 -15.07
CA ALA A 209 -3.33 32.39 -15.35
C ALA A 209 -3.72 30.90 -15.33
N ILE A 210 -2.80 30.01 -15.74
CA ILE A 210 -2.96 28.56 -15.70
C ILE A 210 -1.67 27.97 -15.14
N PRO A 211 -1.55 27.86 -13.80
CA PRO A 211 -0.31 27.41 -13.14
C PRO A 211 0.18 26.01 -13.55
N ASP A 212 -0.73 25.13 -13.89
CA ASP A 212 -0.46 23.74 -14.29
C ASP A 212 0.01 23.61 -15.75
N ALA A 213 -0.22 24.61 -16.59
CA ALA A 213 0.08 24.56 -18.02
C ALA A 213 1.41 25.22 -18.38
N THR A 214 2.18 25.66 -17.39
CA THR A 214 3.50 26.24 -17.60
C THR A 214 4.51 25.19 -18.09
N LYS A 215 5.52 25.62 -18.83
CA LYS A 215 6.49 24.72 -19.47
C LYS A 215 7.21 23.82 -18.46
N ASP A 216 7.65 24.39 -17.33
CA ASP A 216 8.33 23.69 -16.25
C ASP A 216 7.46 22.59 -15.62
N VAL A 217 6.18 22.87 -15.36
CA VAL A 217 5.21 21.88 -14.84
C VAL A 217 4.93 20.81 -15.86
N SER A 218 4.82 21.18 -17.16
CA SER A 218 4.61 20.24 -18.25
C SER A 218 5.79 19.28 -18.43
N GLU A 219 7.03 19.76 -18.33
CA GLU A 219 8.24 18.93 -18.40
C GLU A 219 8.32 17.94 -17.21
N LEU A 220 8.03 18.40 -15.99
CA LEU A 220 7.99 17.54 -14.81
C LEU A 220 6.86 16.50 -14.89
N THR A 221 5.71 16.90 -15.42
CA THR A 221 4.58 15.99 -15.67
C THR A 221 4.95 14.92 -16.71
N THR A 222 5.67 15.28 -17.78
CA THR A 222 6.14 14.31 -18.78
C THR A 222 7.14 13.33 -18.17
N LYS A 223 8.04 13.79 -17.30
CA LYS A 223 8.95 12.90 -16.55
C LYS A 223 8.19 11.93 -15.64
N LEU A 224 7.20 12.43 -14.87
CA LEU A 224 6.36 11.58 -14.03
C LEU A 224 5.60 10.52 -14.84
N ILE A 225 5.09 10.88 -16.02
CA ILE A 225 4.42 9.95 -16.95
C ILE A 225 5.38 8.87 -17.45
N THR A 226 6.66 9.18 -17.66
CA THR A 226 7.67 8.19 -18.07
C THR A 226 7.97 7.14 -16.96
N TYR A 227 7.90 7.53 -15.71
CA TYR A 227 8.02 6.60 -14.57
C TYR A 227 6.78 5.72 -14.38
N SER A 228 5.62 6.21 -14.79
CA SER A 228 4.34 5.52 -14.63
C SER A 228 3.97 4.78 -15.90
N ASN A 229 4.47 3.57 -16.09
CA ASN A 229 3.85 2.67 -17.06
C ASN A 229 2.43 2.35 -16.55
N PRO A 230 1.39 2.56 -17.37
CA PRO A 230 0.03 2.18 -16.97
C PRO A 230 0.01 0.66 -16.72
N GLN A 231 -0.47 0.27 -15.55
CA GLN A 231 -0.74 -1.13 -15.28
C GLN A 231 -1.86 -1.61 -16.22
N VAL A 232 -1.78 -2.85 -16.64
CA VAL A 232 -2.84 -3.52 -17.41
C VAL A 232 -3.76 -4.21 -16.39
N PHE A 233 -5.05 -3.88 -16.41
CA PHE A 233 -6.03 -4.45 -15.47
C PHE A 233 -6.97 -5.46 -16.13
N THR A 234 -6.74 -5.81 -17.41
CA THR A 234 -7.56 -6.74 -18.18
C THR A 234 -6.70 -7.80 -18.86
N GLY A 235 -7.28 -8.98 -19.11
CA GLY A 235 -6.59 -10.09 -19.79
C GLY A 235 -5.64 -10.89 -18.91
N SER A 236 -4.93 -11.84 -19.52
CA SER A 236 -4.02 -12.80 -18.84
C SER A 236 -2.79 -12.14 -18.18
N GLU A 237 -2.42 -10.95 -18.65
CA GLU A 237 -1.29 -10.17 -18.16
C GLU A 237 -1.75 -9.05 -17.21
N SER A 238 -2.96 -9.16 -16.65
CA SER A 238 -3.46 -8.15 -15.73
C SER A 238 -2.62 -8.08 -14.46
N ALA A 239 -2.48 -6.88 -13.92
CA ALA A 239 -1.72 -6.63 -12.69
C ALA A 239 -2.25 -7.49 -11.53
N GLU A 240 -3.55 -7.73 -11.47
CA GLU A 240 -4.18 -8.59 -10.47
C GLU A 240 -3.68 -10.03 -10.58
N ILE A 241 -3.72 -10.62 -11.80
CA ILE A 241 -3.26 -12.01 -12.02
C ILE A 241 -1.77 -12.13 -11.72
N GLN A 242 -0.96 -11.14 -12.11
CA GLN A 242 0.47 -11.14 -11.80
C GLN A 242 0.72 -11.07 -10.30
N PHE A 243 0.01 -10.18 -9.60
CA PHE A 243 0.11 -10.01 -8.15
C PHE A 243 -0.23 -11.31 -7.38
N GLU A 244 -1.33 -11.97 -7.76
CA GLU A 244 -1.73 -13.24 -7.17
C GLU A 244 -0.70 -14.35 -7.48
N ARG A 245 -0.23 -14.43 -8.72
CA ARG A 245 0.77 -15.41 -9.15
C ARG A 245 2.11 -15.25 -8.43
N GLU A 246 2.56 -14.02 -8.25
CA GLU A 246 3.81 -13.73 -7.51
C GLU A 246 3.70 -14.17 -6.05
N PHE A 247 2.57 -13.89 -5.40
CA PHE A 247 2.32 -14.33 -4.03
C PHE A 247 2.28 -15.86 -3.92
N GLU A 248 1.55 -16.55 -4.80
CA GLU A 248 1.47 -18.01 -4.81
C GLU A 248 2.85 -18.64 -5.07
N ASN A 249 3.62 -18.11 -6.02
CA ASN A 249 4.98 -18.59 -6.31
C ASN A 249 5.89 -18.42 -5.08
N LEU A 250 5.78 -17.31 -4.37
CA LEU A 250 6.55 -17.08 -3.16
C LEU A 250 6.14 -18.03 -2.02
N CYS A 251 4.83 -18.28 -1.86
CA CYS A 251 4.34 -19.28 -0.92
C CYS A 251 4.87 -20.69 -1.26
N LEU A 252 4.86 -21.09 -2.52
CA LEU A 252 5.39 -22.39 -2.97
C LEU A 252 6.90 -22.51 -2.70
N LEU A 253 7.67 -21.45 -2.96
CA LEU A 253 9.10 -21.41 -2.67
C LEU A 253 9.38 -21.59 -1.17
N LEU A 254 8.68 -20.83 -0.32
CA LEU A 254 8.83 -20.92 1.14
C LEU A 254 8.42 -22.30 1.66
N ALA A 255 7.31 -22.84 1.20
CA ALA A 255 6.84 -24.17 1.58
C ALA A 255 7.85 -25.26 1.21
N GLY A 256 8.40 -25.23 0.00
CA GLY A 256 9.36 -26.23 -0.49
C GLY A 256 10.72 -26.16 0.23
N GLU A 257 11.23 -24.97 0.54
CA GLU A 257 12.55 -24.80 1.17
C GLU A 257 12.54 -24.94 2.70
N LEU A 258 11.41 -24.63 3.36
CA LEU A 258 11.30 -24.60 4.82
C LEU A 258 10.35 -25.66 5.39
N ASN A 259 9.58 -26.37 4.54
CA ASN A 259 8.56 -27.34 4.94
C ASN A 259 7.53 -26.77 5.93
N VAL A 260 6.98 -25.61 5.59
CA VAL A 260 6.01 -24.84 6.40
C VAL A 260 4.78 -24.50 5.59
N SER A 261 3.73 -24.00 6.25
CA SER A 261 2.51 -23.42 5.64
C SER A 261 2.59 -21.89 5.58
N PRO A 262 3.19 -21.26 4.54
CA PRO A 262 3.44 -19.82 4.57
C PRO A 262 2.17 -18.96 4.64
N LYS A 263 1.02 -19.49 4.20
CA LYS A 263 -0.28 -18.81 4.27
C LYS A 263 -0.84 -18.68 5.70
N GLU A 264 -0.30 -19.44 6.64
CA GLU A 264 -0.64 -19.36 8.07
C GLU A 264 0.22 -18.35 8.83
N PHE A 265 1.25 -17.80 8.18
CA PHE A 265 2.17 -16.85 8.79
C PHE A 265 1.53 -15.47 8.98
N THR A 266 2.05 -14.75 9.98
CA THR A 266 1.90 -13.30 10.04
C THR A 266 2.79 -12.63 8.98
N VAL A 267 2.58 -11.35 8.74
CA VAL A 267 3.41 -10.56 7.81
C VAL A 267 4.88 -10.57 8.25
N MET A 268 5.13 -10.43 9.56
CA MET A 268 6.47 -10.46 10.14
C MET A 268 7.16 -11.80 9.88
N GLU A 269 6.50 -12.90 10.19
CA GLU A 269 7.02 -14.26 9.98
C GLU A 269 7.32 -14.54 8.52
N PHE A 270 6.42 -14.14 7.63
CA PHE A 270 6.55 -14.35 6.19
C PHE A 270 7.78 -13.65 5.61
N TYR A 271 7.98 -12.37 5.92
CA TYR A 271 9.13 -11.62 5.40
C TYR A 271 10.45 -12.04 6.07
N ASN A 272 10.45 -12.45 7.33
CA ASN A 272 11.62 -13.05 7.97
C ASN A 272 12.02 -14.36 7.29
N ALA A 273 11.07 -15.24 7.00
CA ALA A 273 11.32 -16.48 6.25
C ALA A 273 11.87 -16.20 4.85
N PHE A 274 11.34 -15.19 4.16
CA PHE A 274 11.81 -14.77 2.84
C PHE A 274 13.25 -14.25 2.87
N ILE A 275 13.59 -13.37 3.80
CA ILE A 275 14.97 -12.84 3.96
C ILE A 275 15.95 -13.99 4.27
N PHE A 276 15.56 -14.90 5.17
CA PHE A 276 16.37 -16.07 5.48
C PHE A 276 16.71 -16.89 4.22
N LEU A 277 15.73 -17.11 3.34
CA LEU A 277 15.98 -17.81 2.07
C LEU A 277 16.88 -17.03 1.13
N GLN A 278 16.73 -15.73 1.04
CA GLN A 278 17.63 -14.89 0.23
C GLN A 278 19.08 -14.96 0.71
N GLU A 279 19.31 -14.93 2.03
CA GLU A 279 20.65 -15.04 2.61
C GLU A 279 21.26 -16.43 2.38
N LYS A 280 20.44 -17.48 2.53
CA LYS A 280 20.84 -18.86 2.23
C LYS A 280 21.25 -19.03 0.76
N ALA A 281 20.49 -18.45 -0.17
CA ALA A 281 20.80 -18.48 -1.60
C ALA A 281 22.11 -17.73 -1.91
N LYS A 282 22.30 -16.52 -1.39
CA LYS A 282 23.54 -15.75 -1.53
C LYS A 282 24.76 -16.48 -0.97
N SER A 283 24.61 -17.20 0.13
CA SER A 283 25.68 -17.99 0.75
C SER A 283 26.06 -19.19 -0.11
N ARG A 284 25.08 -19.88 -0.69
CA ARG A 284 25.31 -21.00 -1.65
C ARG A 284 26.05 -20.53 -2.92
N GLU A 285 25.67 -19.39 -3.50
CA GLU A 285 26.36 -18.81 -4.64
C GLU A 285 27.83 -18.46 -4.34
N LYS A 286 28.09 -17.85 -3.17
CA LYS A 286 29.45 -17.51 -2.74
C LYS A 286 30.32 -18.77 -2.57
N ALA A 287 29.74 -19.84 -2.02
CA ALA A 287 30.46 -21.12 -1.88
C ALA A 287 30.81 -21.75 -3.24
N GLN A 288 29.85 -21.73 -4.19
CA GLN A 288 30.10 -22.25 -5.55
C GLN A 288 31.15 -21.45 -6.34
N LYS A 289 31.19 -20.11 -6.15
CA LYS A 289 32.21 -19.27 -6.78
C LYS A 289 33.63 -19.48 -6.21
N ARG A 290 33.74 -19.98 -4.96
CA ARG A 290 35.04 -20.28 -4.32
C ARG A 290 35.55 -21.68 -4.66
N SER A 291 34.69 -22.57 -5.14
CA SER A 291 35.05 -23.95 -5.53
C SER A 291 35.42 -24.09 -7.02
N LYS A 292 35.32 -23.03 -7.80
CA LYS A 292 35.81 -22.89 -9.18
C LYS A 292 37.13 -22.10 -9.22
#